data_aa580f6b4ef5c3eb25077dd6b3e9fa76
#
_entry.id   aa580f6b4ef5c3eb25077dd6b3e9fa76
#
_cell.length_a   1.000
_cell.length_b   1.000
_cell.length_c   1.000
_cell.angle_alpha   90.00
_cell.angle_beta   90.00
_cell.angle_gamma   90.00
#
_symmetry.space_group_name_H-M   'P 1'
#
loop_
_entity.id
_entity.type
_entity.pdbx_description
1 polymer ?
#
loop_
_entity_poly.entity_id
_entity_poly.type
_entity_poly.pdbx_seq_one_letter_code
_entity_poly.pdbx_strand_id
1 'polypeptide(L)'
;DNTTIPDFVTEWINNIIPILFTLLIIVVFRIGSVIQVPFLDTAALRSVMNPDDWSNTMLSYMNTLSGGAFSNATLFAMGITPYINSSIIIQLLCVAIPPLERLAREGEAGRRKISAITRYVTVGLGIIQGTAYYFYLLNSKVTLYNSGFELWFSAIVIILVFTAGTAVMMWLGEQINSHGIGNGISILLFAGIVAQFPQIINTLGQYWNLAVNGSTQFFFLVPLWVVLFVAVVWII
;
A
#
# COMPACT_ATOMS: atom_id res chain seq x y z
N ASP A 1 40.72 1.60 -32.08
CA ASP A 1 39.92 2.77 -31.71
C ASP A 1 38.86 2.33 -30.72
N ASN A 2 39.30 2.28 -29.46
CA ASN A 2 38.35 2.11 -28.33
C ASN A 2 37.68 3.46 -28.10
N THR A 3 36.45 3.61 -28.54
CA THR A 3 35.55 4.64 -28.03
C THR A 3 35.15 4.28 -26.61
N THR A 4 36.09 4.50 -25.68
CA THR A 4 35.78 4.45 -24.24
C THR A 4 34.82 5.60 -23.97
N ILE A 5 33.57 5.24 -23.73
CA ILE A 5 32.58 6.17 -23.16
C ILE A 5 33.25 6.77 -21.91
N PRO A 6 33.33 8.10 -21.77
CA PRO A 6 33.97 8.71 -20.60
C PRO A 6 33.39 8.10 -19.31
N ASP A 7 34.24 7.76 -18.36
CA ASP A 7 33.84 7.13 -17.08
C ASP A 7 32.68 7.90 -16.40
N PHE A 8 32.66 9.22 -16.53
CA PHE A 8 31.59 10.11 -16.11
C PHE A 8 30.22 9.75 -16.71
N VAL A 9 30.14 9.43 -18.02
CA VAL A 9 28.87 9.09 -18.68
C VAL A 9 28.36 7.73 -18.20
N THR A 10 29.26 6.80 -17.97
CA THR A 10 28.94 5.45 -17.48
C THR A 10 28.44 5.52 -16.03
N GLU A 11 29.06 6.35 -15.21
CA GLU A 11 28.63 6.57 -13.83
C GLU A 11 27.26 7.26 -13.75
N TRP A 12 27.01 8.25 -14.61
CA TRP A 12 25.70 8.90 -14.73
C TRP A 12 24.61 7.92 -15.14
N ILE A 13 24.85 7.09 -16.14
CA ILE A 13 23.90 6.09 -16.62
C ILE A 13 23.58 5.09 -15.50
N ASN A 14 24.59 4.58 -14.81
CA ASN A 14 24.41 3.62 -13.73
C ASN A 14 23.61 4.17 -12.54
N ASN A 15 23.65 5.47 -12.29
CA ASN A 15 22.90 6.11 -11.22
C ASN A 15 21.48 6.50 -11.64
N ILE A 16 21.26 6.90 -12.89
CA ILE A 16 19.97 7.37 -13.39
C ILE A 16 19.02 6.21 -13.71
N ILE A 17 19.51 5.11 -14.23
CA ILE A 17 18.68 3.95 -14.61
C ILE A 17 17.86 3.41 -13.42
N PRO A 18 18.43 3.14 -12.22
CA PRO A 18 17.66 2.68 -11.07
C PRO A 18 16.63 3.71 -10.59
N ILE A 19 16.94 5.01 -10.68
CA ILE A 19 16.01 6.09 -10.32
C ILE A 19 14.80 6.07 -11.27
N LEU A 20 15.07 6.05 -12.58
CA LEU A 20 14.01 6.04 -13.60
C LEU A 20 13.14 4.78 -13.50
N PHE A 21 13.76 3.63 -13.24
CA PHE A 21 13.07 2.37 -13.02
C PHE A 21 12.14 2.44 -11.80
N THR A 22 12.62 2.98 -10.68
CA THR A 22 11.82 3.18 -9.46
C THR A 22 10.63 4.11 -9.72
N LEU A 23 10.83 5.23 -10.43
CA LEU A 23 9.76 6.13 -10.82
C LEU A 23 8.72 5.45 -11.72
N LEU A 24 9.17 4.63 -12.67
CA LEU A 24 8.28 3.85 -13.54
C LEU A 24 7.40 2.89 -12.71
N ILE A 25 7.97 2.19 -11.75
CA ILE A 25 7.23 1.30 -10.85
C ILE A 25 6.20 2.09 -10.03
N ILE A 26 6.55 3.28 -9.53
CA ILE A 26 5.60 4.14 -8.82
C ILE A 26 4.43 4.56 -9.73
N VAL A 27 4.69 4.87 -11.00
CA VAL A 27 3.63 5.17 -11.98
C VAL A 27 2.71 3.95 -12.19
N VAL A 28 3.27 2.75 -12.35
CA VAL A 28 2.49 1.51 -12.47
C VAL A 28 1.63 1.28 -11.22
N PHE A 29 2.20 1.48 -10.04
CA PHE A 29 1.44 1.44 -8.78
C PHE A 29 0.28 2.43 -8.78
N ARG A 30 0.48 3.67 -9.23
CA ARG A 30 -0.59 4.67 -9.30
C ARG A 30 -1.69 4.31 -10.28
N ILE A 31 -1.36 3.76 -11.42
CA ILE A 31 -2.34 3.27 -12.40
C ILE A 31 -3.21 2.17 -11.77
N GLY A 32 -2.62 1.17 -11.14
CA GLY A 32 -3.36 0.09 -10.47
C GLY A 32 -4.19 0.55 -9.27
N SER A 33 -3.79 1.66 -8.61
CA SER A 33 -4.57 2.26 -7.52
C SER A 33 -5.83 3.00 -7.99
N VAL A 34 -6.03 3.20 -9.28
CA VAL A 34 -7.22 3.83 -9.88
C VAL A 34 -8.18 2.81 -10.51
N ILE A 35 -7.66 1.63 -10.88
CA ILE A 35 -8.48 0.57 -11.50
C ILE A 35 -9.39 -0.04 -10.44
N GLN A 36 -10.70 0.20 -10.57
CA GLN A 36 -11.71 -0.35 -9.66
C GLN A 36 -11.99 -1.83 -9.95
N VAL A 37 -12.31 -2.57 -8.88
CA VAL A 37 -12.70 -3.97 -8.98
C VAL A 37 -14.10 -4.08 -9.57
N PRO A 38 -14.35 -5.02 -10.50
CA PRO A 38 -15.67 -5.21 -11.11
C PRO A 38 -16.71 -5.68 -10.08
N PHE A 39 -17.99 -5.57 -10.43
CA PHE A 39 -19.15 -5.99 -9.64
C PHE A 39 -19.43 -5.19 -8.36
N LEU A 40 -18.85 -4.00 -8.23
CA LEU A 40 -19.10 -3.07 -7.12
C LEU A 40 -19.89 -1.85 -7.61
N ASP A 41 -20.87 -1.40 -6.80
CA ASP A 41 -21.58 -0.15 -7.04
C ASP A 41 -20.72 1.01 -6.53
N THR A 42 -20.20 1.82 -7.45
CA THR A 42 -19.34 2.96 -7.14
C THR A 42 -20.05 4.07 -6.38
N ALA A 43 -21.36 4.23 -6.57
CA ALA A 43 -22.16 5.24 -5.87
C ALA A 43 -22.39 4.82 -4.41
N ALA A 44 -22.81 3.57 -4.19
CA ALA A 44 -22.93 2.98 -2.86
C ALA A 44 -21.58 2.94 -2.13
N LEU A 45 -20.50 2.61 -2.83
CA LEU A 45 -19.15 2.59 -2.28
C LEU A 45 -18.75 3.96 -1.71
N ARG A 46 -18.96 5.04 -2.46
CA ARG A 46 -18.62 6.40 -2.01
C ARG A 46 -19.44 6.84 -0.80
N SER A 47 -20.69 6.42 -0.67
CA SER A 47 -21.52 6.78 0.47
C SER A 47 -21.14 6.05 1.76
N VAL A 48 -20.69 4.80 1.65
CA VAL A 48 -20.26 3.97 2.79
C VAL A 48 -18.80 4.21 3.16
N MET A 49 -17.96 4.49 2.16
CA MET A 49 -16.53 4.68 2.31
C MET A 49 -16.15 6.16 2.50
N ASN A 50 -17.00 6.94 3.17
CA ASN A 50 -16.71 8.33 3.48
C ASN A 50 -15.57 8.41 4.52
N PRO A 51 -14.41 9.00 4.19
CA PRO A 51 -13.28 9.09 5.12
C PRO A 51 -13.60 9.85 6.43
N ASP A 52 -14.60 10.73 6.41
CA ASP A 52 -15.00 11.53 7.57
C ASP A 52 -15.59 10.67 8.69
N ASP A 53 -16.23 9.53 8.35
CA ASP A 53 -16.80 8.59 9.32
C ASP A 53 -15.75 7.65 9.92
N TRP A 54 -14.54 7.61 9.36
CA TRP A 54 -13.47 6.68 9.74
C TRP A 54 -12.37 7.28 10.59
N SER A 55 -12.50 8.52 11.03
CA SER A 55 -11.42 9.29 11.65
C SER A 55 -10.68 8.59 12.79
N ASN A 56 -11.24 7.51 13.38
CA ASN A 56 -10.65 6.76 14.49
C ASN A 56 -10.60 5.24 14.27
N THR A 57 -10.72 4.74 13.02
CA THR A 57 -10.82 3.31 12.77
C THR A 57 -9.58 2.75 12.05
N MET A 58 -9.35 1.44 12.22
CA MET A 58 -8.35 0.65 11.49
C MET A 58 -8.50 0.80 9.96
N LEU A 59 -9.70 1.06 9.48
CA LEU A 59 -10.01 1.29 8.06
C LEU A 59 -9.34 2.55 7.51
N SER A 60 -9.30 3.64 8.29
CA SER A 60 -8.59 4.87 7.92
C SER A 60 -7.08 4.63 7.77
N TYR A 61 -6.49 3.86 8.69
CA TYR A 61 -5.10 3.46 8.60
C TYR A 61 -4.80 2.65 7.33
N MET A 62 -5.61 1.64 7.02
CA MET A 62 -5.46 0.85 5.78
C MET A 62 -5.62 1.70 4.53
N ASN A 63 -6.58 2.64 4.54
CA ASN A 63 -6.78 3.57 3.43
C ASN A 63 -5.55 4.48 3.23
N THR A 64 -4.94 4.94 4.32
CA THR A 64 -3.73 5.78 4.25
C THR A 64 -2.55 5.00 3.67
N LEU A 65 -2.30 3.77 4.14
CA LEU A 65 -1.22 2.92 3.63
C LEU A 65 -1.39 2.52 2.17
N SER A 66 -2.64 2.34 1.71
CA SER A 66 -2.95 2.01 0.31
C SER A 66 -3.01 3.23 -0.62
N GLY A 67 -2.81 4.45 -0.09
CA GLY A 67 -2.87 5.68 -0.90
C GLY A 67 -4.27 6.00 -1.41
N GLY A 68 -5.33 5.68 -0.66
CA GLY A 68 -6.73 5.86 -1.04
C GLY A 68 -7.30 4.72 -1.88
N ALA A 69 -6.51 3.70 -2.20
CA ALA A 69 -6.96 2.54 -2.99
C ALA A 69 -8.02 1.71 -2.24
N PHE A 70 -7.93 1.65 -0.90
CA PHE A 70 -8.88 0.93 -0.06
C PHE A 70 -10.28 1.53 -0.14
N SER A 71 -10.44 2.83 0.07
CA SER A 71 -11.74 3.51 0.02
C SER A 71 -12.41 3.46 -1.36
N ASN A 72 -11.62 3.30 -2.41
CA ASN A 72 -12.13 3.19 -3.78
C ASN A 72 -12.28 1.73 -4.25
N ALA A 73 -12.03 0.74 -3.39
CA ALA A 73 -12.05 -0.70 -3.69
C ALA A 73 -11.37 -1.02 -5.02
N THR A 74 -10.15 -0.54 -5.18
CA THR A 74 -9.35 -0.73 -6.40
C THR A 74 -8.54 -2.01 -6.33
N LEU A 75 -7.87 -2.37 -7.43
CA LEU A 75 -6.99 -3.54 -7.54
C LEU A 75 -5.98 -3.62 -6.39
N PHE A 76 -5.43 -2.48 -5.97
CA PHE A 76 -4.47 -2.40 -4.88
C PHE A 76 -5.08 -1.98 -3.52
N ALA A 77 -6.36 -2.26 -3.30
CA ALA A 77 -7.04 -1.91 -2.04
C ALA A 77 -6.35 -2.48 -0.79
N MET A 78 -5.86 -3.72 -0.86
CA MET A 78 -5.09 -4.33 0.24
C MET A 78 -3.68 -3.76 0.36
N GLY A 79 -3.19 -3.06 -0.66
CA GLY A 79 -1.85 -2.47 -0.69
C GLY A 79 -0.75 -3.50 -0.48
N ILE A 80 0.32 -3.09 0.19
CA ILE A 80 1.47 -3.92 0.53
C ILE A 80 1.34 -4.57 1.93
N THR A 81 0.26 -4.27 2.66
CA THR A 81 0.02 -4.70 4.04
C THR A 81 0.13 -6.21 4.25
N PRO A 82 -0.47 -7.10 3.40
CA PRO A 82 -0.34 -8.54 3.56
C PRO A 82 1.12 -9.02 3.48
N TYR A 83 1.92 -8.38 2.63
CA TYR A 83 3.35 -8.72 2.51
C TYR A 83 4.16 -8.27 3.73
N ILE A 84 3.90 -7.08 4.26
CA ILE A 84 4.56 -6.61 5.50
C ILE A 84 4.24 -7.56 6.65
N ASN A 85 2.96 -7.90 6.84
CA ASN A 85 2.53 -8.80 7.89
C ASN A 85 3.17 -10.18 7.75
N SER A 86 3.21 -10.74 6.54
CA SER A 86 3.86 -12.04 6.30
C SER A 86 5.36 -11.99 6.57
N SER A 87 6.02 -10.91 6.18
CA SER A 87 7.45 -10.72 6.44
C SER A 87 7.77 -10.68 7.93
N ILE A 88 6.96 -9.94 8.71
CA ILE A 88 7.10 -9.88 10.17
C ILE A 88 6.84 -11.26 10.80
N ILE A 89 5.75 -11.93 10.40
CA ILE A 89 5.42 -13.28 10.90
C ILE A 89 6.56 -14.24 10.63
N ILE A 90 7.10 -14.29 9.42
CA ILE A 90 8.19 -15.19 9.07
C ILE A 90 9.48 -14.83 9.83
N GLN A 91 9.79 -13.56 10.02
CA GLN A 91 10.94 -13.13 10.83
C GLN A 91 10.83 -13.62 12.28
N LEU A 92 9.64 -13.49 12.88
CA LEU A 92 9.38 -14.00 14.23
C LEU A 92 9.45 -15.53 14.29
N LEU A 93 8.92 -16.22 13.29
CA LEU A 93 9.00 -17.68 13.19
C LEU A 93 10.42 -18.19 12.98
N CYS A 94 11.29 -17.43 12.31
CA CYS A 94 12.72 -17.75 12.18
C CYS A 94 13.44 -17.74 13.53
N VAL A 95 12.95 -16.98 14.52
CA VAL A 95 13.50 -16.99 15.89
C VAL A 95 12.86 -18.10 16.73
N ALA A 96 11.56 -18.38 16.53
CA ALA A 96 10.79 -19.32 17.35
C ALA A 96 10.96 -20.78 16.94
N ILE A 97 11.21 -21.05 15.65
CA ILE A 97 11.20 -22.41 15.07
C ILE A 97 12.63 -22.81 14.65
N PRO A 98 13.26 -23.81 15.30
CA PRO A 98 14.65 -24.20 15.02
C PRO A 98 14.97 -24.56 13.56
N PRO A 99 14.11 -25.23 12.80
CA PRO A 99 14.34 -25.48 11.37
C PRO A 99 14.43 -24.19 10.53
N LEU A 100 13.60 -23.16 10.82
CA LEU A 100 13.63 -21.89 10.13
C LEU A 100 14.85 -21.03 10.57
N GLU A 101 15.26 -21.14 11.83
CA GLU A 101 16.48 -20.50 12.33
C GLU A 101 17.71 -21.05 11.60
N ARG A 102 17.81 -22.36 11.42
CA ARG A 102 18.90 -22.99 10.64
C ARG A 102 18.93 -22.49 9.23
N LEU A 103 17.74 -22.41 8.59
CA LEU A 103 17.59 -21.87 7.24
C LEU A 103 18.05 -20.41 7.15
N ALA A 104 17.73 -19.59 8.15
CA ALA A 104 18.16 -18.18 8.22
C ALA A 104 19.69 -18.03 8.33
N ARG A 105 20.36 -19.02 8.93
CA ARG A 105 21.82 -19.06 9.10
C ARG A 105 22.58 -19.64 7.89
N GLU A 106 21.89 -20.26 6.93
CA GLU A 106 22.49 -20.84 5.69
C GLU A 106 22.97 -19.78 4.67
N GLY A 107 22.95 -18.49 5.02
CA GLY A 107 23.40 -17.42 4.14
C GLY A 107 22.41 -17.13 3.00
N GLU A 108 22.92 -16.86 1.77
CA GLU A 108 22.06 -16.47 0.63
C GLU A 108 21.07 -17.54 0.19
N ALA A 109 21.46 -18.82 0.21
CA ALA A 109 20.58 -19.92 -0.16
C ALA A 109 19.38 -20.04 0.79
N GLY A 110 19.62 -19.86 2.09
CA GLY A 110 18.56 -19.85 3.09
C GLY A 110 17.65 -18.64 2.97
N ARG A 111 18.20 -17.44 2.73
CA ARG A 111 17.41 -16.22 2.50
C ARG A 111 16.47 -16.34 1.31
N ARG A 112 16.89 -16.96 0.21
CA ARG A 112 16.05 -17.22 -0.96
C ARG A 112 14.87 -18.13 -0.62
N LYS A 113 15.07 -19.19 0.19
CA LYS A 113 14.01 -20.08 0.65
C LYS A 113 13.02 -19.37 1.58
N ILE A 114 13.53 -18.56 2.53
CA ILE A 114 12.70 -17.74 3.44
C ILE A 114 11.85 -16.76 2.62
N SER A 115 12.43 -16.07 1.65
CA SER A 115 11.69 -15.17 0.75
C SER A 115 10.58 -15.92 -0.02
N ALA A 116 10.84 -17.14 -0.50
CA ALA A 116 9.81 -17.96 -1.15
C ALA A 116 8.67 -18.30 -0.20
N ILE A 117 8.97 -18.70 1.05
CA ILE A 117 7.95 -18.97 2.08
C ILE A 117 7.12 -17.71 2.36
N THR A 118 7.79 -16.56 2.50
CA THR A 118 7.11 -15.26 2.71
C THR A 118 6.12 -14.95 1.59
N ARG A 119 6.46 -15.24 0.33
CA ARG A 119 5.55 -15.05 -0.81
C ARG A 119 4.29 -15.91 -0.70
N TYR A 120 4.43 -17.21 -0.36
CA TYR A 120 3.27 -18.09 -0.17
C TYR A 120 2.38 -17.64 0.99
N VAL A 121 2.98 -17.23 2.11
CA VAL A 121 2.24 -16.71 3.26
C VAL A 121 1.55 -15.39 2.90
N THR A 122 2.19 -14.53 2.10
CA THR A 122 1.59 -13.28 1.61
C THR A 122 0.33 -13.54 0.79
N VAL A 123 0.36 -14.50 -0.14
CA VAL A 123 -0.81 -14.87 -0.94
C VAL A 123 -1.91 -15.43 -0.04
N GLY A 124 -1.57 -16.30 0.92
CA GLY A 124 -2.53 -16.82 1.89
C GLY A 124 -3.19 -15.72 2.73
N LEU A 125 -2.41 -14.78 3.25
CA LEU A 125 -2.93 -13.61 3.98
C LEU A 125 -3.75 -12.70 3.06
N GLY A 126 -3.36 -12.54 1.81
CA GLY A 126 -4.11 -11.79 0.79
C GLY A 126 -5.51 -12.36 0.57
N ILE A 127 -5.63 -13.69 0.48
CA ILE A 127 -6.93 -14.38 0.37
C ILE A 127 -7.78 -14.12 1.62
N ILE A 128 -7.22 -14.29 2.82
CA ILE A 128 -7.94 -14.09 4.08
C ILE A 128 -8.42 -12.64 4.21
N GLN A 129 -7.54 -11.67 3.98
CA GLN A 129 -7.88 -10.24 4.07
C GLN A 129 -8.83 -9.82 2.95
N GLY A 130 -8.63 -10.29 1.71
CA GLY A 130 -9.53 -10.05 0.59
C GLY A 130 -10.93 -10.61 0.85
N THR A 131 -11.03 -11.79 1.46
CA THR A 131 -12.30 -12.39 1.87
C THR A 131 -12.98 -11.55 2.96
N ALA A 132 -12.23 -11.12 3.98
CA ALA A 132 -12.77 -10.27 5.04
C ALA A 132 -13.28 -8.94 4.48
N TYR A 133 -12.55 -8.34 3.55
CA TYR A 133 -12.96 -7.10 2.90
C TYR A 133 -14.18 -7.30 1.99
N TYR A 134 -14.27 -8.41 1.27
CA TYR A 134 -15.46 -8.76 0.50
C TYR A 134 -16.70 -8.86 1.40
N PHE A 135 -16.63 -9.54 2.55
CA PHE A 135 -17.74 -9.58 3.50
C PHE A 135 -18.12 -8.21 4.05
N TYR A 136 -17.15 -7.35 4.28
CA TYR A 136 -17.41 -5.97 4.66
C TYR A 136 -18.21 -5.22 3.56
N LEU A 137 -17.80 -5.33 2.31
CA LEU A 137 -18.51 -4.73 1.15
C LEU A 137 -19.92 -5.30 0.97
N LEU A 138 -20.09 -6.61 1.16
CA LEU A 138 -21.37 -7.28 1.07
C LEU A 138 -22.35 -6.79 2.15
N ASN A 139 -21.90 -6.72 3.40
CA ASN A 139 -22.71 -6.22 4.52
C ASN A 139 -23.07 -4.74 4.36
N SER A 140 -22.21 -3.98 3.73
CA SER A 140 -22.44 -2.57 3.40
C SER A 140 -23.31 -2.34 2.15
N LYS A 141 -23.82 -3.42 1.52
CA LYS A 141 -24.66 -3.40 0.32
C LYS A 141 -24.03 -2.66 -0.88
N VAL A 142 -22.72 -2.77 -1.00
CA VAL A 142 -21.93 -2.15 -2.08
C VAL A 142 -21.81 -3.08 -3.29
N THR A 143 -22.09 -4.37 -3.12
CA THR A 143 -22.05 -5.38 -4.19
C THR A 143 -23.29 -5.28 -5.08
N LEU A 144 -23.11 -5.38 -6.40
CA LEU A 144 -24.20 -5.32 -7.37
C LEU A 144 -25.14 -6.55 -7.27
N TYR A 145 -24.59 -7.70 -6.88
CA TYR A 145 -25.34 -8.96 -6.81
C TYR A 145 -25.43 -9.45 -5.37
N ASN A 146 -26.69 -9.60 -4.88
CA ASN A 146 -26.95 -9.96 -3.48
C ASN A 146 -27.59 -11.35 -3.32
N SER A 147 -27.85 -12.10 -4.41
CA SER A 147 -28.52 -13.42 -4.36
C SER A 147 -28.17 -14.30 -5.56
N GLY A 148 -28.29 -15.60 -5.37
CA GLY A 148 -28.15 -16.59 -6.43
C GLY A 148 -26.71 -16.94 -6.81
N PHE A 149 -26.56 -17.53 -8.01
CA PHE A 149 -25.26 -17.94 -8.56
C PHE A 149 -24.32 -16.74 -8.79
N GLU A 150 -24.87 -15.60 -9.16
CA GLU A 150 -24.14 -14.37 -9.45
C GLU A 150 -23.39 -13.82 -8.22
N LEU A 151 -23.96 -14.01 -7.02
CA LEU A 151 -23.28 -13.65 -5.75
C LEU A 151 -22.01 -14.48 -5.56
N TRP A 152 -22.08 -15.80 -5.76
CA TRP A 152 -20.92 -16.67 -5.61
C TRP A 152 -19.84 -16.39 -6.64
N PHE A 153 -20.25 -16.16 -7.89
CA PHE A 153 -19.32 -15.82 -8.97
C PHE A 153 -18.62 -14.48 -8.70
N SER A 154 -19.38 -13.43 -8.34
CA SER A 154 -18.82 -12.12 -8.01
C SER A 154 -17.89 -12.19 -6.79
N ALA A 155 -18.24 -12.98 -5.75
CA ALA A 155 -17.39 -13.19 -4.58
C ALA A 155 -16.02 -13.75 -4.96
N ILE A 156 -16.00 -14.84 -5.73
CA ILE A 156 -14.76 -15.47 -6.17
C ILE A 156 -13.91 -14.49 -6.99
N VAL A 157 -14.52 -13.79 -7.94
CA VAL A 157 -13.80 -12.83 -8.79
C VAL A 157 -13.22 -11.69 -7.95
N ILE A 158 -13.99 -11.08 -7.06
CA ILE A 158 -13.53 -9.97 -6.22
C ILE A 158 -12.38 -10.40 -5.32
N ILE A 159 -12.49 -11.57 -4.66
CA ILE A 159 -11.43 -12.10 -3.79
C ILE A 159 -10.16 -12.40 -4.60
N LEU A 160 -10.29 -13.00 -5.79
CA LEU A 160 -9.17 -13.28 -6.68
C LEU A 160 -8.49 -11.99 -7.16
N VAL A 161 -9.25 -10.95 -7.49
CA VAL A 161 -8.71 -9.67 -7.93
C VAL A 161 -7.92 -8.99 -6.80
N PHE A 162 -8.44 -8.97 -5.58
CA PHE A 162 -7.70 -8.42 -4.44
C PHE A 162 -6.43 -9.22 -4.13
N THR A 163 -6.51 -10.54 -4.20
CA THR A 163 -5.35 -11.41 -3.99
C THR A 163 -4.29 -11.22 -5.08
N ALA A 164 -4.72 -11.12 -6.34
CA ALA A 164 -3.85 -10.83 -7.47
C ALA A 164 -3.19 -9.45 -7.32
N GLY A 165 -3.95 -8.44 -6.90
CA GLY A 165 -3.42 -7.11 -6.60
C GLY A 165 -2.33 -7.15 -5.54
N THR A 166 -2.53 -7.90 -4.46
CA THR A 166 -1.51 -8.11 -3.41
C THR A 166 -0.25 -8.79 -3.97
N ALA A 167 -0.41 -9.82 -4.82
CA ALA A 167 0.72 -10.51 -5.43
C ALA A 167 1.50 -9.59 -6.38
N VAL A 168 0.81 -8.74 -7.15
CA VAL A 168 1.45 -7.74 -8.01
C VAL A 168 2.19 -6.71 -7.17
N MET A 169 1.60 -6.21 -6.09
CA MET A 169 2.26 -5.26 -5.17
C MET A 169 3.54 -5.83 -4.57
N MET A 170 3.50 -7.08 -4.12
CA MET A 170 4.69 -7.79 -3.65
C MET A 170 5.77 -7.86 -4.75
N TRP A 171 5.38 -8.25 -5.97
CA TRP A 171 6.31 -8.34 -7.10
C TRP A 171 6.91 -6.97 -7.45
N LEU A 172 6.12 -5.88 -7.46
CA LEU A 172 6.62 -4.53 -7.69
C LEU A 172 7.65 -4.11 -6.63
N GLY A 173 7.40 -4.42 -5.34
CA GLY A 173 8.37 -4.17 -4.27
C GLY A 173 9.68 -4.93 -4.46
N GLU A 174 9.61 -6.19 -4.88
CA GLU A 174 10.80 -7.01 -5.16
C GLU A 174 11.56 -6.51 -6.41
N GLN A 175 10.86 -6.01 -7.43
CA GLN A 175 11.51 -5.41 -8.60
C GLN A 175 12.31 -4.16 -8.23
N ILE A 176 11.79 -3.31 -7.35
CA ILE A 176 12.54 -2.14 -6.85
C ILE A 176 13.77 -2.61 -6.07
N ASN A 177 13.66 -3.64 -5.22
CA ASN A 177 14.80 -4.18 -4.47
C ASN A 177 15.91 -4.73 -5.38
N SER A 178 15.57 -5.26 -6.56
CA SER A 178 16.53 -5.89 -7.47
C SER A 178 17.15 -4.93 -8.50
N HIS A 179 16.39 -3.93 -8.95
CA HIS A 179 16.81 -3.06 -10.08
C HIS A 179 16.65 -1.56 -9.76
N GLY A 180 15.99 -1.23 -8.66
CA GLY A 180 15.72 0.16 -8.25
C GLY A 180 16.67 0.65 -7.17
N ILE A 181 16.21 1.67 -6.44
CA ILE A 181 16.96 2.29 -5.35
C ILE A 181 16.32 1.91 -4.02
N GLY A 182 17.14 1.56 -3.04
CA GLY A 182 16.72 1.37 -1.65
C GLY A 182 15.76 0.20 -1.43
N ASN A 183 14.89 0.32 -0.43
CA ASN A 183 13.93 -0.72 -0.07
C ASN A 183 12.60 -0.50 -0.81
N GLY A 184 12.23 -1.42 -1.70
CA GLY A 184 11.02 -1.32 -2.53
C GLY A 184 9.73 -1.24 -1.72
N ILE A 185 9.64 -1.93 -0.58
CA ILE A 185 8.48 -1.87 0.31
C ILE A 185 8.30 -0.45 0.86
N SER A 186 9.39 0.12 1.37
CA SER A 186 9.39 1.47 1.93
C SER A 186 9.05 2.52 0.89
N ILE A 187 9.54 2.36 -0.34
CA ILE A 187 9.25 3.27 -1.45
C ILE A 187 7.78 3.20 -1.86
N LEU A 188 7.19 2.00 -1.95
CA LEU A 188 5.77 1.84 -2.28
C LEU A 188 4.87 2.38 -1.17
N LEU A 189 5.22 2.17 0.12
CA LEU A 189 4.51 2.78 1.25
C LEU A 189 4.60 4.31 1.19
N PHE A 190 5.79 4.85 0.99
CA PHE A 190 6.00 6.29 0.84
C PHE A 190 5.17 6.86 -0.30
N ALA A 191 5.17 6.21 -1.47
CA ALA A 191 4.36 6.61 -2.61
C ALA A 191 2.85 6.59 -2.29
N GLY A 192 2.38 5.62 -1.50
CA GLY A 192 1.00 5.56 -1.01
C GLY A 192 0.64 6.74 -0.10
N ILE A 193 1.49 7.03 0.88
CA ILE A 193 1.27 8.14 1.84
C ILE A 193 1.32 9.48 1.12
N VAL A 194 2.33 9.72 0.28
CA VAL A 194 2.48 10.98 -0.48
C VAL A 194 1.32 11.20 -1.45
N ALA A 195 0.71 10.12 -1.93
CA ALA A 195 -0.46 10.20 -2.79
C ALA A 195 -1.67 10.88 -2.15
N GLN A 196 -1.78 10.85 -0.83
CA GLN A 196 -2.85 11.52 -0.08
C GLN A 196 -2.51 12.96 0.31
N PHE A 197 -1.27 13.40 0.05
CA PHE A 197 -0.82 14.74 0.42
C PHE A 197 -1.72 15.87 -0.11
N PRO A 198 -2.22 15.86 -1.35
CA PRO A 198 -3.16 16.86 -1.83
C PRO A 198 -4.46 16.91 -1.02
N GLN A 199 -4.96 15.76 -0.57
CA GLN A 199 -6.16 15.69 0.27
C GLN A 199 -5.91 16.26 1.66
N ILE A 200 -4.75 15.99 2.24
CA ILE A 200 -4.33 16.57 3.53
C ILE A 200 -4.25 18.09 3.44
N ILE A 201 -3.67 18.64 2.36
CA ILE A 201 -3.60 20.09 2.14
C ILE A 201 -5.00 20.69 2.04
N ASN A 202 -5.91 20.06 1.31
CA ASN A 202 -7.30 20.53 1.19
C ASN A 202 -8.02 20.53 2.54
N THR A 203 -7.83 19.48 3.34
CA THR A 203 -8.40 19.38 4.69
C THR A 203 -7.84 20.46 5.61
N LEU A 204 -6.53 20.70 5.58
CA LEU A 204 -5.90 21.80 6.32
C LEU A 204 -6.43 23.17 5.87
N GLY A 205 -6.66 23.36 4.57
CA GLY A 205 -7.27 24.58 4.03
C GLY A 205 -8.70 24.79 4.53
N GLN A 206 -9.49 23.72 4.66
CA GLN A 206 -10.83 23.78 5.25
C GLN A 206 -10.77 24.17 6.74
N TYR A 207 -9.89 23.58 7.51
CA TYR A 207 -9.68 23.95 8.92
C TYR A 207 -9.20 25.38 9.08
N TRP A 208 -8.33 25.86 8.19
CA TRP A 208 -7.91 27.25 8.16
C TRP A 208 -9.08 28.22 7.92
N ASN A 209 -9.94 27.91 6.95
CA ASN A 209 -11.13 28.71 6.66
C ASN A 209 -12.12 28.71 7.84
N LEU A 210 -12.30 27.58 8.54
CA LEU A 210 -13.13 27.50 9.75
C LEU A 210 -12.52 28.32 10.88
N ALA A 211 -11.20 28.34 11.03
CA ALA A 211 -10.49 29.14 12.03
C ALA A 211 -10.66 30.65 11.80
N VAL A 212 -10.56 31.08 10.54
CA VAL A 212 -10.71 32.51 10.15
C VAL A 212 -12.16 32.99 10.32
N ASN A 213 -13.15 32.10 10.09
CA ASN A 213 -14.59 32.44 10.15
C ASN A 213 -15.22 32.35 11.55
N GLY A 214 -14.42 32.28 12.63
CA GLY A 214 -14.90 32.52 14.00
C GLY A 214 -14.86 31.35 14.99
N SER A 215 -14.30 30.18 14.62
CA SER A 215 -14.08 29.09 15.57
C SER A 215 -12.67 29.14 16.14
N THR A 216 -12.49 29.83 17.24
CA THR A 216 -11.20 30.08 17.92
C THR A 216 -10.42 28.80 18.24
N GLN A 217 -11.09 27.68 18.36
CA GLN A 217 -10.46 26.38 18.65
C GLN A 217 -9.57 25.87 17.51
N PHE A 218 -9.92 26.14 16.26
CA PHE A 218 -9.16 25.69 15.11
C PHE A 218 -7.93 26.57 14.82
N PHE A 219 -7.91 27.80 15.32
CA PHE A 219 -6.78 28.72 15.10
C PHE A 219 -5.48 28.21 15.72
N PHE A 220 -5.56 27.50 16.85
CA PHE A 220 -4.40 26.87 17.50
C PHE A 220 -4.08 25.48 16.98
N LEU A 221 -5.05 24.79 16.39
CA LEU A 221 -4.92 23.38 16.00
C LEU A 221 -4.01 23.21 14.77
N VAL A 222 -4.12 24.11 13.78
CA VAL A 222 -3.30 24.06 12.56
C VAL A 222 -1.80 24.34 12.85
N PRO A 223 -1.41 25.40 13.58
CA PRO A 223 -0.01 25.62 13.94
C PRO A 223 0.53 24.49 14.84
N LEU A 224 -0.26 23.97 15.77
CA LEU A 224 0.12 22.85 16.62
C LEU A 224 0.43 21.61 15.80
N TRP A 225 -0.37 21.30 14.79
CA TRP A 225 -0.17 20.16 13.91
C TRP A 225 1.13 20.28 13.09
N VAL A 226 1.41 21.49 12.56
CA VAL A 226 2.65 21.77 11.82
C VAL A 226 3.86 21.62 12.74
N VAL A 227 3.78 22.15 13.97
CA VAL A 227 4.88 22.04 14.96
C VAL A 227 5.12 20.57 15.33
N LEU A 228 4.06 19.79 15.58
CA LEU A 228 4.18 18.35 15.86
C LEU A 228 4.80 17.60 14.68
N PHE A 229 4.38 17.88 13.45
CA PHE A 229 4.95 17.26 12.26
C PHE A 229 6.44 17.56 12.13
N VAL A 230 6.84 18.82 12.26
CA VAL A 230 8.26 19.24 12.22
C VAL A 230 9.05 18.60 13.35
N ALA A 231 8.49 18.53 14.57
CA ALA A 231 9.14 17.88 15.71
C ALA A 231 9.38 16.39 15.47
N VAL A 232 8.39 15.68 14.92
CA VAL A 232 8.54 14.24 14.57
C VAL A 232 9.62 14.05 13.51
N VAL A 233 9.62 14.89 12.45
CA VAL A 233 10.66 14.82 11.40
C VAL A 233 12.05 15.14 11.96
N TRP A 234 12.13 16.02 12.96
CA TRP A 234 13.41 16.39 13.58
C TRP A 234 13.96 15.30 14.53
N ILE A 235 13.08 14.50 15.14
CA ILE A 235 13.47 13.39 16.05
C ILE A 235 13.92 12.16 15.28
N ILE A 236 13.43 11.93 14.05
CA ILE A 236 13.77 10.78 13.18
C ILE A 236 15.05 11.09 12.41
#